data_3538480e74603b2082dc7727fd5252ee
#
_entry.id   3538480e74603b2082dc7727fd5252ee
#
_cell.length_a   1.000
_cell.length_b   1.000
_cell.length_c   1.000
_cell.angle_alpha   90.00
_cell.angle_beta   90.00
_cell.angle_gamma   90.00
#
_symmetry.space_group_name_H-M   'P 1'
#
loop_
_entity.id
_entity.type
_entity.pdbx_description
1 polymer ?
#
loop_
_entity_poly.entity_id
_entity_poly.type
_entity_poly.pdbx_seq_one_letter_code
_entity_poly.pdbx_strand_id
1 'polypeptide(L)'
;MKICANYRGFLAAAAMLAVSAAAPAQITPPYPQKPIRLIVGFLPGSSNDTLARFVGGRLSDRVGQQVVIDNRPGANGNIGAELVAKATPDGHTLLLMSVSHTMSAAVYEKLPFDPVKSFTPVATLGAGPLMLVTHPAFSAGTVKALIELAQAKPSTLTYSSAGTGGINHFGGALFSRVAGVQMIHVPYKGGAPALTDVMGGQVQLMWGTMPLTLTQIRAGKVKALAVTSSKRSPLLPETPTIAEAGALGAEISTWWGVLAPTGVPGTIVSRLNNEIAAILVTPESAQRLAAEGAEPWPQTSAAFSKVITSEIEKWTRVAREIRAD
;
A
#
# COMPACT_ATOMS: atom_id res chain seq x y z
N MET A 1 -24.91 -89.63 46.63
CA MET A 1 -26.17 -89.02 46.22
C MET A 1 -25.82 -87.68 45.64
N LYS A 2 -25.67 -87.62 44.37
CA LYS A 2 -26.06 -86.73 43.32
C LYS A 2 -26.17 -85.25 43.65
N ILE A 3 -25.33 -84.38 43.07
CA ILE A 3 -25.75 -83.13 42.43
C ILE A 3 -24.69 -82.79 41.36
N CYS A 4 -25.06 -82.98 40.11
CA CYS A 4 -24.43 -82.39 38.96
C CYS A 4 -25.09 -81.04 38.77
N ALA A 5 -24.39 -79.94 38.68
CA ALA A 5 -24.88 -78.65 38.29
C ALA A 5 -24.04 -78.07 37.18
N ASN A 6 -24.73 -77.78 36.10
CA ASN A 6 -24.27 -77.28 34.78
C ASN A 6 -23.49 -75.95 34.88
N TYR A 7 -22.33 -75.91 34.31
CA TYR A 7 -21.64 -74.71 33.88
C TYR A 7 -21.53 -74.69 32.35
N ARG A 8 -22.61 -74.36 31.72
CA ARG A 8 -22.67 -73.96 30.29
C ARG A 8 -23.52 -72.75 30.17
N GLY A 9 -22.90 -71.55 30.14
CA GLY A 9 -23.66 -70.33 29.87
C GLY A 9 -23.04 -69.02 30.24
N PHE A 10 -21.68 -68.87 30.10
CA PHE A 10 -21.07 -67.55 30.30
C PHE A 10 -19.85 -67.30 29.35
N LEU A 11 -20.05 -67.49 28.05
CA LEU A 11 -19.04 -67.12 27.05
C LEU A 11 -19.72 -66.61 25.76
N ALA A 12 -20.69 -65.68 25.90
CA ALA A 12 -21.35 -65.08 24.74
C ALA A 12 -21.71 -63.61 25.02
N ALA A 13 -20.79 -62.79 25.53
CA ALA A 13 -21.08 -61.34 25.73
C ALA A 13 -19.79 -60.56 25.86
N ALA A 14 -18.90 -60.55 24.84
CA ALA A 14 -17.79 -59.59 24.81
C ALA A 14 -17.19 -59.47 23.39
N ALA A 15 -18.06 -59.31 22.38
CA ALA A 15 -17.63 -58.93 21.02
C ALA A 15 -18.50 -57.78 20.54
N MET A 16 -18.65 -56.71 21.33
CA MET A 16 -19.06 -55.40 20.80
C MET A 16 -17.84 -54.75 20.18
N LEU A 17 -17.75 -54.95 18.84
CA LEU A 17 -16.82 -54.21 17.98
C LEU A 17 -17.01 -52.72 18.24
N ALA A 18 -15.96 -52.08 18.73
CA ALA A 18 -15.78 -50.64 18.64
C ALA A 18 -15.57 -50.31 17.15
N VAL A 19 -16.61 -50.08 16.40
CA VAL A 19 -16.58 -49.40 15.11
C VAL A 19 -16.25 -47.96 15.45
N SER A 20 -14.94 -47.63 15.54
CA SER A 20 -14.46 -46.26 15.47
C SER A 20 -14.98 -45.69 14.16
N ALA A 21 -16.05 -44.91 14.23
CA ALA A 21 -16.48 -44.06 13.14
C ALA A 21 -15.32 -43.09 12.88
N ALA A 22 -14.42 -43.42 11.95
CA ALA A 22 -13.53 -42.47 11.34
C ALA A 22 -14.42 -41.40 10.73
N ALA A 23 -14.54 -40.25 11.39
CA ALA A 23 -15.19 -39.08 10.83
C ALA A 23 -14.54 -38.86 9.45
N PRO A 24 -15.32 -38.74 8.36
CA PRO A 24 -14.72 -38.45 7.05
C PRO A 24 -13.92 -37.15 7.20
N ALA A 25 -12.62 -37.21 6.93
CA ALA A 25 -11.81 -36.01 6.80
C ALA A 25 -12.54 -35.12 5.82
N GLN A 26 -13.06 -33.99 6.27
CA GLN A 26 -13.68 -33.00 5.40
C GLN A 26 -12.58 -32.56 4.44
N ILE A 27 -12.59 -33.07 3.23
CA ILE A 27 -11.75 -32.58 2.14
C ILE A 27 -12.27 -31.18 1.86
N THR A 28 -11.66 -30.21 2.55
CA THR A 28 -11.92 -28.79 2.26
C THR A 28 -11.46 -28.58 0.82
N PRO A 29 -12.37 -28.22 -0.11
CA PRO A 29 -11.99 -28.05 -1.48
C PRO A 29 -10.86 -27.01 -1.57
N PRO A 30 -9.91 -27.15 -2.50
CA PRO A 30 -8.75 -26.29 -2.58
C PRO A 30 -9.21 -24.83 -2.85
N TYR A 31 -8.74 -23.90 -2.02
CA TYR A 31 -8.91 -22.46 -2.26
C TYR A 31 -8.10 -22.06 -3.53
N PRO A 32 -8.59 -21.11 -4.38
CA PRO A 32 -9.92 -20.51 -4.41
C PRO A 32 -10.95 -21.36 -5.18
N GLN A 33 -12.21 -21.34 -4.73
CA GLN A 33 -13.31 -22.09 -5.36
C GLN A 33 -14.22 -21.22 -6.23
N LYS A 34 -14.10 -19.91 -6.11
CA LYS A 34 -14.88 -18.89 -6.82
C LYS A 34 -13.97 -17.70 -7.14
N PRO A 35 -14.38 -16.79 -8.01
CA PRO A 35 -13.60 -15.60 -8.32
C PRO A 35 -13.19 -14.82 -7.08
N ILE A 36 -11.98 -14.29 -7.10
CA ILE A 36 -11.45 -13.40 -6.07
C ILE A 36 -11.77 -11.96 -6.49
N ARG A 37 -12.40 -11.21 -5.61
CA ARG A 37 -12.66 -9.78 -5.80
C ARG A 37 -11.54 -8.96 -5.18
N LEU A 38 -10.79 -8.22 -6.00
CA LEU A 38 -9.75 -7.32 -5.54
C LEU A 38 -10.27 -5.88 -5.59
N ILE A 39 -10.61 -5.35 -4.42
CA ILE A 39 -11.09 -3.98 -4.25
C ILE A 39 -9.91 -3.01 -4.39
N VAL A 40 -10.12 -1.93 -5.15
CA VAL A 40 -9.17 -0.83 -5.34
C VAL A 40 -9.84 0.47 -4.91
N GLY A 41 -9.32 1.11 -3.85
CA GLY A 41 -9.90 2.33 -3.26
C GLY A 41 -9.70 3.60 -4.09
N PHE A 42 -9.28 3.49 -5.36
CA PHE A 42 -8.94 4.61 -6.24
C PHE A 42 -9.57 4.44 -7.62
N LEU A 43 -9.61 5.56 -8.37
CA LEU A 43 -10.19 5.58 -9.71
C LEU A 43 -9.43 4.66 -10.67
N PRO A 44 -10.11 4.12 -11.70
CA PRO A 44 -9.47 3.45 -12.82
C PRO A 44 -8.38 4.33 -13.44
N GLY A 45 -7.25 3.71 -13.85
CA GLY A 45 -6.08 4.40 -14.41
C GLY A 45 -5.12 5.00 -13.38
N SER A 46 -5.42 4.92 -12.08
CA SER A 46 -4.43 5.23 -11.02
C SER A 46 -3.35 4.15 -10.93
N SER A 47 -2.19 4.46 -10.33
CA SER A 47 -1.14 3.45 -10.05
C SER A 47 -1.68 2.25 -9.28
N ASN A 48 -2.61 2.47 -8.34
CA ASN A 48 -3.28 1.38 -7.62
C ASN A 48 -4.06 0.46 -8.58
N ASP A 49 -4.86 1.03 -9.48
CA ASP A 49 -5.65 0.27 -10.46
C ASP A 49 -4.74 -0.46 -11.47
N THR A 50 -3.73 0.23 -11.97
CA THR A 50 -2.75 -0.32 -12.91
C THR A 50 -2.04 -1.55 -12.33
N LEU A 51 -1.56 -1.46 -11.09
CA LEU A 51 -0.90 -2.57 -10.40
C LEU A 51 -1.89 -3.69 -10.03
N ALA A 52 -3.12 -3.33 -9.62
CA ALA A 52 -4.16 -4.32 -9.34
C ALA A 52 -4.50 -5.17 -10.56
N ARG A 53 -4.64 -4.55 -11.75
CA ARG A 53 -4.92 -5.27 -13.01
C ARG A 53 -3.74 -6.16 -13.41
N PHE A 54 -2.52 -5.66 -13.27
CA PHE A 54 -1.34 -6.45 -13.57
C PHE A 54 -1.22 -7.66 -12.66
N VAL A 55 -1.20 -7.46 -11.33
CA VAL A 55 -1.04 -8.55 -10.36
C VAL A 55 -2.28 -9.46 -10.38
N GLY A 56 -3.48 -8.91 -10.50
CA GLY A 56 -4.73 -9.68 -10.56
C GLY A 56 -4.79 -10.61 -11.77
N GLY A 57 -4.36 -10.16 -12.95
CA GLY A 57 -4.27 -10.99 -14.14
C GLY A 57 -3.30 -12.18 -13.94
N ARG A 58 -2.08 -11.91 -13.49
CA ARG A 58 -1.08 -12.96 -13.21
C ARG A 58 -1.49 -13.90 -12.08
N LEU A 59 -2.15 -13.35 -11.06
CA LEU A 59 -2.69 -14.18 -9.96
C LEU A 59 -3.80 -15.10 -10.46
N SER A 60 -4.69 -14.61 -11.35
CA SER A 60 -5.74 -15.46 -11.96
C SER A 60 -5.16 -16.70 -12.63
N ASP A 61 -4.10 -16.53 -13.44
CA ASP A 61 -3.41 -17.62 -14.13
C ASP A 61 -2.82 -18.64 -13.14
N ARG A 62 -2.29 -18.16 -12.01
CA ARG A 62 -1.60 -19.00 -11.02
C ARG A 62 -2.55 -19.76 -10.09
N VAL A 63 -3.69 -19.15 -9.73
CA VAL A 63 -4.63 -19.77 -8.79
C VAL A 63 -5.77 -20.52 -9.47
N GLY A 64 -5.91 -20.39 -10.80
CA GLY A 64 -6.95 -21.05 -11.61
C GLY A 64 -8.35 -20.49 -11.40
N GLN A 65 -8.48 -19.27 -10.86
CA GLN A 65 -9.74 -18.56 -10.67
C GLN A 65 -9.58 -17.09 -11.04
N GLN A 66 -10.63 -16.50 -11.60
CA GLN A 66 -10.59 -15.10 -12.02
C GLN A 66 -10.39 -14.16 -10.82
N VAL A 67 -9.48 -13.18 -10.96
CA VAL A 67 -9.36 -12.04 -10.05
C VAL A 67 -10.03 -10.83 -10.67
N VAL A 68 -11.16 -10.42 -10.11
CA VAL A 68 -11.98 -9.31 -10.58
C VAL A 68 -11.58 -8.03 -9.90
N ILE A 69 -11.13 -7.04 -10.66
CA ILE A 69 -10.77 -5.72 -10.13
C ILE A 69 -12.04 -4.87 -10.00
N ASP A 70 -12.29 -4.37 -8.78
CA ASP A 70 -13.47 -3.58 -8.44
C ASP A 70 -13.04 -2.24 -7.83
N ASN A 71 -13.14 -1.18 -8.60
CA ASN A 71 -12.77 0.16 -8.15
C ASN A 71 -13.87 0.77 -7.28
N ARG A 72 -13.53 1.11 -6.02
CA ARG A 72 -14.40 1.76 -5.01
C ARG A 72 -13.71 3.02 -4.47
N PRO A 73 -13.61 4.07 -5.28
CA PRO A 73 -12.89 5.27 -4.91
C PRO A 73 -13.64 6.10 -3.87
N GLY A 74 -12.88 6.91 -3.13
CA GLY A 74 -13.38 7.91 -2.21
C GLY A 74 -12.71 7.88 -0.85
N ALA A 75 -12.71 9.05 -0.18
CA ALA A 75 -12.11 9.26 1.14
C ALA A 75 -10.67 8.68 1.24
N ASN A 76 -9.83 8.95 0.25
CA ASN A 76 -8.44 8.48 0.19
C ASN A 76 -8.30 6.93 0.23
N GLY A 77 -9.30 6.21 -0.32
CA GLY A 77 -9.36 4.75 -0.35
C GLY A 77 -10.14 4.10 0.80
N ASN A 78 -10.58 4.90 1.78
CA ASN A 78 -11.26 4.37 2.97
C ASN A 78 -12.61 3.72 2.67
N ILE A 79 -13.33 4.15 1.60
CA ILE A 79 -14.58 3.50 1.18
C ILE A 79 -14.32 2.05 0.77
N GLY A 80 -13.30 1.82 -0.06
CA GLY A 80 -12.90 0.46 -0.45
C GLY A 80 -12.38 -0.35 0.73
N ALA A 81 -11.62 0.26 1.63
CA ALA A 81 -11.10 -0.39 2.82
C ALA A 81 -12.22 -0.84 3.77
N GLU A 82 -13.23 0.00 4.01
CA GLU A 82 -14.39 -0.34 4.84
C GLU A 82 -15.16 -1.55 4.29
N LEU A 83 -15.35 -1.60 2.98
CA LEU A 83 -16.02 -2.72 2.31
C LEU A 83 -15.28 -4.04 2.56
N VAL A 84 -13.94 -4.02 2.48
CA VAL A 84 -13.13 -5.23 2.75
C VAL A 84 -13.09 -5.55 4.23
N ALA A 85 -12.98 -4.57 5.14
CA ALA A 85 -13.00 -4.79 6.58
C ALA A 85 -14.25 -5.53 7.05
N LYS A 86 -15.38 -5.34 6.35
CA LYS A 86 -16.69 -5.97 6.64
C LYS A 86 -16.96 -7.25 5.83
N ALA A 87 -16.04 -7.66 4.94
CA ALA A 87 -16.24 -8.82 4.10
C ALA A 87 -16.03 -10.13 4.87
N THR A 88 -16.62 -11.22 4.34
CA THR A 88 -16.40 -12.56 4.89
C THR A 88 -14.92 -12.93 4.81
N PRO A 89 -14.30 -13.45 5.88
CA PRO A 89 -12.87 -13.75 5.91
C PRO A 89 -12.56 -15.13 5.27
N ASP A 90 -13.01 -15.32 4.03
CA ASP A 90 -12.81 -16.55 3.24
C ASP A 90 -11.72 -16.42 2.16
N GLY A 91 -11.03 -15.28 2.11
CA GLY A 91 -9.97 -15.00 1.15
C GLY A 91 -10.44 -14.58 -0.24
N HIS A 92 -11.76 -14.51 -0.53
CA HIS A 92 -12.27 -14.15 -1.85
C HIS A 92 -12.58 -12.65 -2.00
N THR A 93 -12.40 -11.84 -0.96
CA THR A 93 -12.44 -10.39 -1.04
C THR A 93 -11.16 -9.83 -0.46
N LEU A 94 -10.40 -9.13 -1.29
CA LEU A 94 -9.10 -8.56 -0.95
C LEU A 94 -9.10 -7.05 -1.21
N LEU A 95 -8.20 -6.31 -0.57
CA LEU A 95 -7.97 -4.90 -0.78
C LEU A 95 -6.58 -4.69 -1.37
N LEU A 96 -6.48 -4.02 -2.51
CA LEU A 96 -5.22 -3.40 -2.90
C LEU A 96 -5.18 -1.99 -2.31
N MET A 97 -4.16 -1.72 -1.54
CA MET A 97 -3.93 -0.45 -0.87
C MET A 97 -2.55 0.11 -1.19
N SER A 98 -2.37 1.38 -0.84
CA SER A 98 -1.07 2.06 -0.83
C SER A 98 -0.79 2.64 0.54
N VAL A 99 0.36 3.30 0.70
CA VAL A 99 0.72 4.06 1.92
C VAL A 99 -0.38 5.02 2.39
N SER A 100 -1.30 5.43 1.52
CA SER A 100 -2.46 6.27 1.88
C SER A 100 -3.32 5.68 2.99
N HIS A 101 -3.38 4.36 3.12
CA HIS A 101 -4.11 3.69 4.20
C HIS A 101 -3.52 4.03 5.58
N THR A 102 -2.19 3.97 5.71
CA THR A 102 -1.50 4.29 6.96
C THR A 102 -1.55 5.79 7.28
N MET A 103 -1.52 6.64 6.25
CA MET A 103 -1.67 8.08 6.38
C MET A 103 -3.11 8.49 6.76
N SER A 104 -4.11 7.80 6.22
CA SER A 104 -5.51 8.03 6.60
C SER A 104 -5.73 7.81 8.10
N ALA A 105 -5.09 6.80 8.69
CA ALA A 105 -5.14 6.57 10.14
C ALA A 105 -4.60 7.74 10.98
N ALA A 106 -3.70 8.54 10.40
CA ALA A 106 -3.14 9.71 11.08
C ALA A 106 -3.98 10.99 10.90
N VAL A 107 -4.78 11.08 9.84
CA VAL A 107 -5.50 12.30 9.45
C VAL A 107 -6.96 12.28 9.84
N TYR A 108 -7.62 11.14 9.68
CA TYR A 108 -9.04 11.02 9.97
C TYR A 108 -9.25 10.75 11.46
N GLU A 109 -10.02 11.59 12.13
CA GLU A 109 -10.36 11.42 13.56
C GLU A 109 -11.16 10.16 13.83
N LYS A 110 -12.01 9.77 12.88
CA LYS A 110 -12.85 8.57 12.95
C LYS A 110 -12.79 7.84 11.62
N LEU A 111 -12.33 6.60 11.66
CA LEU A 111 -12.46 5.66 10.55
C LEU A 111 -13.56 4.64 10.90
N PRO A 112 -14.33 4.16 9.90
CA PRO A 112 -15.37 3.13 10.13
C PRO A 112 -14.78 1.72 10.34
N PHE A 113 -13.46 1.59 10.46
CA PHE A 113 -12.69 0.37 10.69
C PHE A 113 -11.41 0.69 11.47
N ASP A 114 -10.83 -0.31 12.12
CA ASP A 114 -9.49 -0.21 12.69
C ASP A 114 -8.46 -0.49 11.58
N PRO A 115 -7.54 0.44 11.27
CA PRO A 115 -6.62 0.31 10.14
C PRO A 115 -5.60 -0.84 10.30
N VAL A 116 -5.43 -1.37 11.50
CA VAL A 116 -4.56 -2.52 11.79
C VAL A 116 -5.38 -3.78 12.04
N LYS A 117 -6.33 -3.72 13.00
CA LYS A 117 -7.02 -4.92 13.51
C LYS A 117 -8.09 -5.46 12.56
N SER A 118 -8.65 -4.61 11.68
CA SER A 118 -9.68 -5.05 10.73
C SER A 118 -9.11 -5.81 9.54
N PHE A 119 -7.79 -5.89 9.40
CA PHE A 119 -7.14 -6.48 8.23
C PHE A 119 -6.06 -7.50 8.61
N THR A 120 -5.86 -8.46 7.70
CA THR A 120 -4.72 -9.36 7.67
C THR A 120 -3.84 -8.99 6.49
N PRO A 121 -2.59 -8.52 6.70
CA PRO A 121 -1.66 -8.26 5.61
C PRO A 121 -1.37 -9.53 4.81
N VAL A 122 -1.45 -9.46 3.48
CA VAL A 122 -1.19 -10.60 2.60
C VAL A 122 0.19 -10.49 1.98
N ALA A 123 0.45 -9.45 1.18
CA ALA A 123 1.72 -9.25 0.49
C ALA A 123 1.94 -7.78 0.15
N THR A 124 3.18 -7.32 0.11
CA THR A 124 3.56 -6.09 -0.57
C THR A 124 3.78 -6.35 -2.06
N LEU A 125 3.64 -5.33 -2.89
CA LEU A 125 3.85 -5.42 -4.33
C LEU A 125 5.13 -4.71 -4.76
N GLY A 126 5.26 -3.45 -4.39
CA GLY A 126 6.39 -2.63 -4.74
C GLY A 126 6.46 -1.37 -3.90
N ALA A 127 7.61 -0.70 -3.96
CA ALA A 127 7.83 0.59 -3.32
C ALA A 127 8.61 1.51 -4.27
N GLY A 128 8.39 2.81 -4.15
CA GLY A 128 9.08 3.80 -4.97
C GLY A 128 9.07 5.20 -4.35
N PRO A 129 9.95 6.10 -4.84
CA PRO A 129 10.04 7.45 -4.34
C PRO A 129 8.91 8.36 -4.84
N LEU A 130 8.82 9.51 -4.21
CA LEU A 130 8.27 10.71 -4.83
C LEU A 130 9.39 11.53 -5.47
N MET A 131 8.98 12.44 -6.34
CA MET A 131 9.84 13.44 -6.96
C MET A 131 9.47 14.81 -6.40
N LEU A 132 10.41 15.52 -5.81
CA LEU A 132 10.26 16.94 -5.56
C LEU A 132 10.48 17.68 -6.87
N VAL A 133 9.41 18.24 -7.43
CA VAL A 133 9.44 18.96 -8.70
C VAL A 133 8.97 20.40 -8.55
N THR A 134 9.44 21.24 -9.48
CA THR A 134 9.09 22.67 -9.57
C THR A 134 8.96 23.10 -11.03
N HIS A 135 8.38 24.29 -11.27
CA HIS A 135 8.41 24.93 -12.58
C HIS A 135 9.87 25.22 -13.00
N PRO A 136 10.26 25.05 -14.29
CA PRO A 136 11.64 25.25 -14.73
C PRO A 136 12.19 26.65 -14.47
N ALA A 137 11.35 27.68 -14.54
CA ALA A 137 11.71 29.08 -14.26
C ALA A 137 11.68 29.46 -12.78
N PHE A 138 11.41 28.50 -11.87
CA PHE A 138 11.43 28.77 -10.43
C PHE A 138 12.86 29.10 -9.97
N SER A 139 13.02 30.16 -9.19
CA SER A 139 14.33 30.73 -8.83
C SER A 139 15.23 29.77 -8.02
N ALA A 140 14.62 28.89 -7.20
CA ALA A 140 15.37 27.92 -6.42
C ALA A 140 15.60 26.63 -7.22
N GLY A 141 16.74 26.54 -7.89
CA GLY A 141 17.11 25.42 -8.75
C GLY A 141 17.62 24.17 -8.03
N THR A 142 17.78 24.20 -6.70
CA THR A 142 18.25 23.11 -5.84
C THR A 142 17.46 23.08 -4.53
N VAL A 143 17.47 21.95 -3.81
CA VAL A 143 16.81 21.83 -2.50
C VAL A 143 17.42 22.81 -1.49
N LYS A 144 18.75 22.99 -1.50
CA LYS A 144 19.41 23.96 -0.62
C LYS A 144 18.91 25.39 -0.87
N ALA A 145 18.86 25.83 -2.13
CA ALA A 145 18.34 27.15 -2.49
C ALA A 145 16.85 27.30 -2.16
N LEU A 146 16.06 26.20 -2.26
CA LEU A 146 14.67 26.15 -1.84
C LEU A 146 14.52 26.40 -0.34
N ILE A 147 15.35 25.74 0.50
CA ILE A 147 15.34 25.91 1.95
C ILE A 147 15.71 27.37 2.31
N GLU A 148 16.78 27.90 1.72
CA GLU A 148 17.21 29.29 1.94
C GLU A 148 16.11 30.29 1.57
N LEU A 149 15.44 30.09 0.43
CA LEU A 149 14.33 30.95 -0.03
C LEU A 149 13.12 30.87 0.92
N ALA A 150 12.75 29.64 1.35
CA ALA A 150 11.63 29.43 2.26
C ALA A 150 11.88 30.02 3.66
N GLN A 151 13.12 29.96 4.15
CA GLN A 151 13.53 30.59 5.41
C GLN A 151 13.52 32.12 5.31
N ALA A 152 13.98 32.67 4.18
CA ALA A 152 13.97 34.11 3.95
C ALA A 152 12.56 34.70 3.78
N LYS A 153 11.60 33.90 3.30
CA LYS A 153 10.22 34.30 3.04
C LYS A 153 9.23 33.26 3.57
N PRO A 154 9.03 33.17 4.89
CA PRO A 154 8.12 32.19 5.47
C PRO A 154 6.69 32.34 4.91
N SER A 155 5.99 31.22 4.74
CA SER A 155 4.59 31.17 4.28
C SER A 155 4.31 31.89 2.93
N THR A 156 5.32 31.97 2.05
CA THR A 156 5.14 32.52 0.69
C THR A 156 5.19 31.45 -0.39
N LEU A 157 5.88 30.34 -0.13
CA LEU A 157 5.97 29.23 -1.07
C LEU A 157 4.77 28.31 -0.90
N THR A 158 4.23 27.85 -2.02
CA THR A 158 3.09 26.91 -2.06
C THR A 158 3.54 25.57 -2.61
N TYR A 159 2.89 24.50 -2.12
CA TYR A 159 3.05 23.17 -2.71
C TYR A 159 1.69 22.51 -2.93
N SER A 160 1.56 21.82 -4.08
CA SER A 160 0.35 21.13 -4.47
C SER A 160 0.33 19.67 -4.03
N SER A 161 -0.87 19.14 -3.82
CA SER A 161 -1.09 17.71 -3.58
C SER A 161 -2.34 17.19 -4.28
N ALA A 162 -2.44 15.86 -4.39
CA ALA A 162 -3.63 15.18 -4.91
C ALA A 162 -4.84 15.22 -3.95
N GLY A 163 -4.70 15.90 -2.80
CA GLY A 163 -5.71 16.06 -1.76
C GLY A 163 -5.11 16.02 -0.35
N THR A 164 -5.85 16.52 0.61
CA THR A 164 -5.45 16.52 2.02
C THR A 164 -5.33 15.09 2.55
N GLY A 165 -4.26 14.81 3.31
CA GLY A 165 -4.00 13.49 3.90
C GLY A 165 -3.40 12.47 2.93
N GLY A 166 -3.13 12.85 1.68
CA GLY A 166 -2.41 12.00 0.72
C GLY A 166 -0.89 12.12 0.87
N ILE A 167 -0.17 11.19 0.23
CA ILE A 167 1.31 11.11 0.32
C ILE A 167 2.01 12.39 -0.16
N ASN A 168 1.47 13.07 -1.17
CA ASN A 168 2.02 14.33 -1.68
C ASN A 168 1.93 15.45 -0.63
N HIS A 169 0.83 15.52 0.12
CA HIS A 169 0.65 16.43 1.25
C HIS A 169 1.68 16.15 2.35
N PHE A 170 1.78 14.88 2.77
CA PHE A 170 2.76 14.49 3.79
C PHE A 170 4.22 14.70 3.34
N GLY A 171 4.51 14.58 2.05
CA GLY A 171 5.84 14.88 1.52
C GLY A 171 6.24 16.34 1.75
N GLY A 172 5.36 17.28 1.42
CA GLY A 172 5.58 18.71 1.66
C GLY A 172 5.66 19.05 3.15
N ALA A 173 4.77 18.47 3.95
CA ALA A 173 4.71 18.69 5.37
C ALA A 173 5.95 18.13 6.11
N LEU A 174 6.38 16.91 5.77
CA LEU A 174 7.61 16.32 6.33
C LEU A 174 8.85 17.15 5.95
N PHE A 175 8.92 17.61 4.70
CA PHE A 175 9.99 18.50 4.26
C PHE A 175 9.98 19.81 5.03
N SER A 176 8.83 20.46 5.17
CA SER A 176 8.69 21.71 5.94
C SER A 176 9.22 21.58 7.35
N ARG A 177 8.84 20.49 8.02
CA ARG A 177 9.31 20.18 9.37
C ARG A 177 10.80 19.96 9.45
N VAL A 178 11.35 19.09 8.59
CA VAL A 178 12.77 18.72 8.61
C VAL A 178 13.66 19.90 8.26
N ALA A 179 13.25 20.72 7.30
CA ALA A 179 13.98 21.91 6.88
C ALA A 179 13.75 23.14 7.78
N GLY A 180 12.81 23.07 8.74
CA GLY A 180 12.45 24.20 9.58
C GLY A 180 11.89 25.38 8.79
N VAL A 181 11.02 25.10 7.80
CA VAL A 181 10.43 26.11 6.91
C VAL A 181 8.89 26.03 6.94
N GLN A 182 8.24 27.16 6.62
CA GLN A 182 6.79 27.25 6.50
C GLN A 182 6.39 27.40 5.04
N MET A 183 5.53 26.49 4.55
CA MET A 183 4.97 26.51 3.19
C MET A 183 3.46 26.33 3.23
N ILE A 184 2.76 26.87 2.23
CA ILE A 184 1.31 26.78 2.13
C ILE A 184 0.92 25.56 1.30
N HIS A 185 0.08 24.69 1.86
CA HIS A 185 -0.48 23.55 1.16
C HIS A 185 -1.68 23.93 0.28
N VAL A 186 -1.68 23.53 -0.98
CA VAL A 186 -2.77 23.72 -1.95
C VAL A 186 -3.31 22.36 -2.38
N PRO A 187 -4.47 21.91 -1.86
CA PRO A 187 -5.04 20.62 -2.20
C PRO A 187 -5.83 20.66 -3.51
N TYR A 188 -5.65 19.64 -4.36
CA TYR A 188 -6.38 19.41 -5.61
C TYR A 188 -7.21 18.13 -5.56
N LYS A 189 -8.13 17.96 -6.51
CA LYS A 189 -8.90 16.71 -6.69
C LYS A 189 -8.14 15.71 -7.55
N GLY A 190 -6.88 15.38 -7.16
CA GLY A 190 -6.03 14.44 -7.87
C GLY A 190 -4.68 15.03 -8.28
N GLY A 191 -3.73 14.14 -8.64
CA GLY A 191 -2.35 14.52 -8.95
C GLY A 191 -2.21 15.27 -10.29
N ALA A 192 -3.00 14.91 -11.30
CA ALA A 192 -2.90 15.53 -12.62
C ALA A 192 -3.19 17.05 -12.60
N PRO A 193 -4.32 17.53 -12.03
CA PRO A 193 -4.53 18.97 -11.92
C PRO A 193 -3.51 19.68 -11.02
N ALA A 194 -3.04 19.02 -9.95
CA ALA A 194 -2.00 19.55 -9.09
C ALA A 194 -0.67 19.78 -9.86
N LEU A 195 -0.27 18.82 -10.72
CA LEU A 195 0.92 18.94 -11.55
C LEU A 195 0.74 19.99 -12.67
N THR A 196 -0.46 20.10 -13.22
CA THR A 196 -0.76 21.11 -14.24
C THR A 196 -0.48 22.52 -13.74
N ASP A 197 -0.88 22.83 -12.50
CA ASP A 197 -0.65 24.15 -11.91
C ASP A 197 0.84 24.39 -11.56
N VAL A 198 1.59 23.32 -11.24
CA VAL A 198 3.07 23.45 -11.13
C VAL A 198 3.70 23.74 -12.50
N MET A 199 3.27 23.05 -13.56
CA MET A 199 3.73 23.32 -14.94
C MET A 199 3.36 24.73 -15.41
N GLY A 200 2.24 25.27 -14.94
CA GLY A 200 1.79 26.64 -15.19
C GLY A 200 2.42 27.70 -14.30
N GLY A 201 3.25 27.31 -13.31
CA GLY A 201 3.88 28.23 -12.34
C GLY A 201 2.89 28.84 -11.31
N GLN A 202 1.64 28.36 -11.26
CA GLN A 202 0.64 28.84 -10.28
C GLN A 202 0.96 28.35 -8.85
N VAL A 203 1.54 27.15 -8.75
CA VAL A 203 2.06 26.55 -7.51
C VAL A 203 3.53 26.23 -7.72
N GLN A 204 4.36 26.48 -6.74
CA GLN A 204 5.82 26.36 -6.90
C GLN A 204 6.32 24.92 -6.87
N LEU A 205 5.75 24.08 -6.02
CA LEU A 205 6.32 22.78 -5.67
C LEU A 205 5.28 21.66 -5.70
N MET A 206 5.77 20.44 -5.95
CA MET A 206 4.98 19.22 -5.76
C MET A 206 5.90 18.06 -5.37
N TRP A 207 5.46 17.24 -4.42
CA TRP A 207 6.00 15.89 -4.17
C TRP A 207 5.17 14.90 -5.00
N GLY A 208 5.48 14.78 -6.29
CA GLY A 208 4.71 13.96 -7.23
C GLY A 208 5.20 12.51 -7.27
N THR A 209 4.30 11.56 -7.59
CA THR A 209 4.72 10.19 -7.88
C THR A 209 5.51 10.13 -9.18
N MET A 210 6.42 9.15 -9.29
CA MET A 210 7.27 8.99 -10.48
C MET A 210 6.45 8.89 -11.78
N PRO A 211 5.39 8.07 -11.89
CA PRO A 211 4.61 7.96 -13.12
C PRO A 211 4.00 9.30 -13.56
N LEU A 212 3.55 10.09 -12.58
CA LEU A 212 2.93 11.38 -12.82
C LEU A 212 3.94 12.41 -13.36
N THR A 213 5.18 12.40 -12.84
CA THR A 213 6.16 13.47 -13.06
C THR A 213 7.20 13.14 -14.11
N LEU A 214 7.58 11.86 -14.30
CA LEU A 214 8.72 11.45 -15.11
C LEU A 214 8.64 11.96 -16.56
N THR A 215 7.48 11.80 -17.21
CA THR A 215 7.27 12.26 -18.60
C THR A 215 7.40 13.78 -18.69
N GLN A 216 6.91 14.52 -17.70
CA GLN A 216 6.97 15.98 -17.68
C GLN A 216 8.39 16.50 -17.36
N ILE A 217 9.15 15.77 -16.52
CA ILE A 217 10.57 16.04 -16.27
C ILE A 217 11.38 15.86 -17.56
N ARG A 218 11.20 14.73 -18.27
CA ARG A 218 11.88 14.45 -19.55
C ARG A 218 11.52 15.44 -20.66
N ALA A 219 10.29 15.94 -20.64
CA ALA A 219 9.82 16.99 -21.57
C ALA A 219 10.26 18.41 -21.16
N GLY A 220 10.98 18.57 -20.04
CA GLY A 220 11.41 19.88 -19.53
C GLY A 220 10.28 20.79 -19.04
N LYS A 221 9.06 20.26 -18.85
CA LYS A 221 7.90 21.03 -18.35
C LYS A 221 7.91 21.25 -16.84
N VAL A 222 8.64 20.40 -16.13
CA VAL A 222 8.98 20.57 -14.70
C VAL A 222 10.44 20.18 -14.49
N LYS A 223 11.07 20.76 -13.46
CA LYS A 223 12.42 20.44 -13.03
C LYS A 223 12.37 19.56 -11.79
N ALA A 224 13.09 18.44 -11.80
CA ALA A 224 13.30 17.62 -10.62
C ALA A 224 14.38 18.25 -9.74
N LEU A 225 14.09 18.47 -8.46
CA LEU A 225 15.06 18.94 -7.47
C LEU A 225 15.66 17.79 -6.67
N ALA A 226 14.87 16.76 -6.37
CA ALA A 226 15.31 15.56 -5.66
C ALA A 226 14.35 14.38 -5.82
N VAL A 227 14.87 13.16 -5.61
CA VAL A 227 14.07 11.97 -5.32
C VAL A 227 13.99 11.77 -3.80
N THR A 228 12.86 11.27 -3.30
CA THR A 228 12.64 11.13 -1.85
C THR A 228 13.03 9.76 -1.28
N SER A 229 13.62 8.88 -2.10
CA SER A 229 14.19 7.60 -1.67
C SER A 229 15.57 7.77 -1.04
N SER A 230 16.04 6.73 -0.33
CA SER A 230 17.39 6.66 0.24
C SER A 230 18.49 6.47 -0.81
N LYS A 231 18.12 6.12 -2.06
CA LYS A 231 19.03 5.97 -3.21
C LYS A 231 18.48 6.72 -4.40
N ARG A 232 19.37 7.16 -5.30
CA ARG A 232 18.96 7.78 -6.56
C ARG A 232 18.17 6.81 -7.43
N SER A 233 17.21 7.33 -8.18
CA SER A 233 16.44 6.52 -9.12
C SER A 233 17.26 6.20 -10.38
N PRO A 234 17.29 4.95 -10.84
CA PRO A 234 17.93 4.63 -12.11
C PRO A 234 17.24 5.28 -13.33
N LEU A 235 15.99 5.72 -13.16
CA LEU A 235 15.26 6.45 -14.21
C LEU A 235 15.69 7.92 -14.36
N LEU A 236 16.33 8.49 -13.31
CA LEU A 236 16.84 9.86 -13.21
C LEU A 236 18.14 9.88 -12.40
N PRO A 237 19.25 9.28 -12.88
CA PRO A 237 20.46 9.07 -12.10
C PRO A 237 21.15 10.38 -11.70
N GLU A 238 20.95 11.45 -12.47
CA GLU A 238 21.50 12.78 -12.18
C GLU A 238 20.73 13.53 -11.07
N THR A 239 19.50 13.09 -10.74
CA THR A 239 18.70 13.74 -9.70
C THR A 239 19.15 13.23 -8.33
N PRO A 240 19.60 14.11 -7.42
CA PRO A 240 20.06 13.70 -6.09
C PRO A 240 18.91 13.16 -5.25
N THR A 241 19.23 12.38 -4.22
CA THR A 241 18.27 12.09 -3.15
C THR A 241 17.99 13.33 -2.33
N ILE A 242 16.85 13.38 -1.64
CA ILE A 242 16.47 14.48 -0.79
C ILE A 242 17.49 14.68 0.36
N ALA A 243 18.08 13.59 0.84
CA ALA A 243 19.14 13.60 1.85
C ALA A 243 20.46 14.18 1.30
N GLU A 244 20.93 13.73 0.10
CA GLU A 244 22.10 14.30 -0.59
C GLU A 244 21.92 15.79 -0.88
N ALA A 245 20.69 16.22 -1.13
CA ALA A 245 20.35 17.60 -1.43
C ALA A 245 20.19 18.50 -0.19
N GLY A 246 20.39 17.96 1.03
CA GLY A 246 20.46 18.73 2.27
C GLY A 246 19.22 18.66 3.18
N ALA A 247 18.24 17.79 2.90
CA ALA A 247 17.07 17.59 3.76
C ALA A 247 17.01 16.13 4.26
N LEU A 248 18.06 15.71 4.99
CA LEU A 248 18.11 14.40 5.64
C LEU A 248 16.97 14.24 6.65
N GLY A 249 16.22 13.16 6.54
CA GLY A 249 15.02 12.88 7.35
C GLY A 249 13.71 13.24 6.65
N ALA A 250 13.77 13.88 5.45
CA ALA A 250 12.61 14.16 4.61
C ALA A 250 12.31 13.03 3.59
N GLU A 251 12.89 11.84 3.79
CA GLU A 251 12.65 10.68 2.95
C GLU A 251 11.23 10.17 3.14
N ILE A 252 10.55 9.97 2.01
CA ILE A 252 9.21 9.42 1.93
C ILE A 252 9.09 8.53 0.70
N SER A 253 8.47 7.39 0.85
CA SER A 253 8.24 6.44 -0.25
C SER A 253 6.78 6.05 -0.31
N THR A 254 6.26 5.89 -1.52
CA THR A 254 5.01 5.18 -1.75
C THR A 254 5.28 3.68 -1.77
N TRP A 255 4.28 2.91 -1.41
CA TRP A 255 4.29 1.45 -1.54
C TRP A 255 2.86 0.95 -1.78
N TRP A 256 2.76 -0.25 -2.33
CA TRP A 256 1.49 -0.93 -2.58
C TRP A 256 1.52 -2.32 -1.98
N GLY A 257 0.37 -2.77 -1.52
CA GLY A 257 0.21 -4.10 -0.95
C GLY A 257 -1.24 -4.58 -0.99
N VAL A 258 -1.40 -5.85 -0.67
CA VAL A 258 -2.69 -6.54 -0.62
C VAL A 258 -3.01 -6.89 0.82
N LEU A 259 -4.23 -6.56 1.25
CA LEU A 259 -4.81 -6.94 2.53
C LEU A 259 -6.01 -7.86 2.32
N ALA A 260 -6.28 -8.68 3.31
CA ALA A 260 -7.52 -9.43 3.46
C ALA A 260 -8.28 -8.93 4.70
N PRO A 261 -9.58 -9.20 4.85
CA PRO A 261 -10.28 -8.99 6.13
C PRO A 261 -9.63 -9.83 7.23
N THR A 262 -9.70 -9.36 8.46
CA THR A 262 -9.19 -10.12 9.62
C THR A 262 -9.92 -11.45 9.75
N GLY A 263 -9.21 -12.50 10.20
CA GLY A 263 -9.78 -13.83 10.38
C GLY A 263 -9.67 -14.77 9.17
N VAL A 264 -9.09 -14.33 8.04
CA VAL A 264 -8.77 -15.24 6.92
C VAL A 264 -7.79 -16.32 7.39
N PRO A 265 -8.04 -17.63 7.08
CA PRO A 265 -7.15 -18.71 7.45
C PRO A 265 -5.70 -18.49 7.01
N GLY A 266 -4.73 -18.74 7.88
CA GLY A 266 -3.32 -18.51 7.60
C GLY A 266 -2.78 -19.29 6.40
N THR A 267 -3.35 -20.46 6.09
CA THR A 267 -3.04 -21.25 4.89
C THR A 267 -3.40 -20.51 3.60
N ILE A 268 -4.53 -19.78 3.59
CA ILE A 268 -4.96 -18.95 2.46
C ILE A 268 -4.03 -17.74 2.32
N VAL A 269 -3.73 -17.07 3.43
CA VAL A 269 -2.80 -15.91 3.45
C VAL A 269 -1.44 -16.32 2.91
N SER A 270 -0.89 -17.45 3.39
CA SER A 270 0.41 -17.95 2.95
C SER A 270 0.40 -18.32 1.46
N ARG A 271 -0.66 -18.96 0.97
CA ARG A 271 -0.81 -19.28 -0.45
C ARG A 271 -0.81 -18.00 -1.30
N LEU A 272 -1.66 -17.02 -0.96
CA LEU A 272 -1.72 -15.75 -1.69
C LEU A 272 -0.37 -15.01 -1.65
N ASN A 273 0.30 -14.96 -0.49
CA ASN A 273 1.63 -14.35 -0.36
C ASN A 273 2.64 -15.00 -1.30
N ASN A 274 2.72 -16.34 -1.30
CA ASN A 274 3.66 -17.09 -2.14
C ASN A 274 3.38 -16.87 -3.63
N GLU A 275 2.10 -16.87 -4.06
CA GLU A 275 1.75 -16.65 -5.46
C GLU A 275 2.08 -15.21 -5.90
N ILE A 276 1.80 -14.22 -5.07
CA ILE A 276 2.14 -12.82 -5.35
C ILE A 276 3.67 -12.64 -5.36
N ALA A 277 4.40 -13.20 -4.40
CA ALA A 277 5.86 -13.13 -4.39
C ALA A 277 6.48 -13.74 -5.65
N ALA A 278 5.94 -14.88 -6.13
CA ALA A 278 6.40 -15.52 -7.37
C ALA A 278 6.09 -14.66 -8.63
N ILE A 279 5.02 -13.86 -8.63
CA ILE A 279 4.76 -12.89 -9.69
C ILE A 279 5.83 -11.79 -9.66
N LEU A 280 6.14 -11.26 -8.49
CA LEU A 280 7.00 -10.08 -8.33
C LEU A 280 8.47 -10.31 -8.70
N VAL A 281 8.97 -11.53 -8.66
CA VAL A 281 10.36 -11.84 -9.03
C VAL A 281 10.57 -11.97 -10.54
N THR A 282 9.53 -11.83 -11.35
CA THR A 282 9.64 -11.91 -12.82
C THR A 282 10.20 -10.61 -13.41
N PRO A 283 10.96 -10.69 -14.53
CA PRO A 283 11.42 -9.50 -15.24
C PRO A 283 10.28 -8.58 -15.69
N GLU A 284 9.13 -9.14 -16.06
CA GLU A 284 7.92 -8.39 -16.42
C GLU A 284 7.41 -7.53 -15.26
N SER A 285 7.38 -8.08 -14.04
CA SER A 285 7.00 -7.33 -12.84
C SER A 285 7.96 -6.20 -12.54
N ALA A 286 9.27 -6.44 -12.67
CA ALA A 286 10.28 -5.39 -12.51
C ALA A 286 10.07 -4.25 -13.52
N GLN A 287 9.83 -4.59 -14.80
CA GLN A 287 9.56 -3.62 -15.85
C GLN A 287 8.24 -2.86 -15.59
N ARG A 288 7.19 -3.55 -15.15
CA ARG A 288 5.90 -2.93 -14.86
C ARG A 288 5.98 -1.98 -13.68
N LEU A 289 6.62 -2.38 -12.60
CA LEU A 289 6.84 -1.53 -11.42
C LEU A 289 7.76 -0.36 -11.74
N ALA A 290 8.81 -0.56 -12.55
CA ALA A 290 9.67 0.52 -13.01
C ALA A 290 8.89 1.60 -13.79
N ALA A 291 7.88 1.24 -14.57
CA ALA A 291 6.99 2.20 -15.23
C ALA A 291 6.18 3.04 -14.22
N GLU A 292 5.89 2.47 -13.04
CA GLU A 292 5.31 3.18 -11.89
C GLU A 292 6.38 3.85 -11.00
N GLY A 293 7.66 3.86 -11.44
CA GLY A 293 8.77 4.42 -10.69
C GLY A 293 9.08 3.66 -9.40
N ALA A 294 8.70 2.40 -9.36
CA ALA A 294 8.84 1.54 -8.20
C ALA A 294 9.69 0.30 -8.52
N GLU A 295 10.18 -0.33 -7.48
CA GLU A 295 10.87 -1.61 -7.53
C GLU A 295 10.00 -2.69 -6.86
N PRO A 296 10.10 -3.97 -7.29
CA PRO A 296 9.50 -5.08 -6.58
C PRO A 296 9.94 -5.10 -5.12
N TRP A 297 8.97 -5.27 -4.22
CA TRP A 297 9.26 -5.27 -2.78
C TRP A 297 8.49 -6.39 -2.06
N PRO A 298 8.77 -7.67 -2.40
CA PRO A 298 8.08 -8.80 -1.78
C PRO A 298 8.42 -8.91 -0.29
N GLN A 299 7.38 -8.94 0.55
CA GLN A 299 7.49 -9.13 1.99
C GLN A 299 6.60 -10.28 2.44
N THR A 300 6.98 -10.95 3.51
CA THR A 300 6.08 -11.87 4.20
C THR A 300 4.91 -11.10 4.85
N SER A 301 3.78 -11.77 5.07
CA SER A 301 2.65 -11.19 5.80
C SER A 301 3.06 -10.57 7.15
N ALA A 302 3.90 -11.25 7.91
CA ALA A 302 4.41 -10.76 9.20
C ALA A 302 5.30 -9.51 9.08
N ALA A 303 6.17 -9.45 8.06
CA ALA A 303 6.99 -8.27 7.80
C ALA A 303 6.12 -7.09 7.36
N PHE A 304 5.13 -7.34 6.50
CA PHE A 304 4.21 -6.31 6.04
C PHE A 304 3.34 -5.75 7.18
N SER A 305 2.91 -6.59 8.13
CA SER A 305 2.22 -6.12 9.35
C SER A 305 3.06 -5.11 10.14
N LYS A 306 4.36 -5.38 10.30
CA LYS A 306 5.28 -4.45 10.97
C LYS A 306 5.41 -3.13 10.22
N VAL A 307 5.47 -3.18 8.88
CA VAL A 307 5.50 -1.97 8.04
C VAL A 307 4.26 -1.12 8.30
N ILE A 308 3.06 -1.69 8.24
CA ILE A 308 1.80 -0.96 8.47
C ILE A 308 1.81 -0.28 9.84
N THR A 309 2.18 -1.01 10.89
CA THR A 309 2.20 -0.47 12.26
C THR A 309 3.20 0.68 12.40
N SER A 310 4.44 0.48 11.95
CA SER A 310 5.49 1.51 12.03
C SER A 310 5.18 2.75 11.19
N GLU A 311 4.56 2.58 10.02
CA GLU A 311 4.11 3.68 9.18
C GLU A 311 2.97 4.48 9.84
N ILE A 312 1.97 3.82 10.44
CA ILE A 312 0.91 4.51 11.19
C ILE A 312 1.49 5.33 12.34
N GLU A 313 2.42 4.77 13.12
CA GLU A 313 3.10 5.48 14.19
C GLU A 313 3.89 6.70 13.68
N LYS A 314 4.64 6.53 12.57
CA LYS A 314 5.40 7.60 11.92
C LYS A 314 4.46 8.74 11.48
N TRP A 315 3.43 8.42 10.72
CA TRP A 315 2.53 9.43 10.16
C TRP A 315 1.65 10.08 11.22
N THR A 316 1.28 9.38 12.29
CA THR A 316 0.57 9.97 13.44
C THR A 316 1.43 11.04 14.13
N ARG A 317 2.74 10.82 14.28
CA ARG A 317 3.64 11.85 14.81
C ARG A 317 3.71 13.05 13.89
N VAL A 318 3.97 12.83 12.59
CA VAL A 318 4.05 13.92 11.60
C VAL A 318 2.75 14.72 11.55
N ALA A 319 1.59 14.05 11.55
CA ALA A 319 0.30 14.72 11.50
C ALA A 319 0.00 15.57 12.75
N ARG A 320 0.43 15.14 13.94
CA ARG A 320 0.26 15.94 15.18
C ARG A 320 1.09 17.21 15.16
N GLU A 321 2.30 17.12 14.66
CA GLU A 321 3.20 18.27 14.57
C GLU A 321 2.70 19.30 13.53
N ILE A 322 2.18 18.84 12.38
CA ILE A 322 1.58 19.73 11.37
C ILE A 322 0.32 20.43 11.86
N ARG A 323 -0.45 19.83 12.78
CA ARG A 323 -1.67 20.42 13.34
C ARG A 323 -1.39 21.39 14.51
N ALA A 324 -0.18 21.36 15.06
CA ALA A 324 0.23 22.23 16.17
C ALA A 324 0.75 23.58 15.68
N ASP A 325 1.07 23.70 14.40
CA ASP A 325 1.47 24.93 13.70
C ASP A 325 0.25 25.58 13.01
#